data_bb2e644317aed5fee0ed703eb2edf751
#
_entry.id   bb2e644317aed5fee0ed703eb2edf751
#
_cell.length_a   1.000
_cell.length_b   1.000
_cell.length_c   1.000
_cell.angle_alpha   90.00
_cell.angle_beta   90.00
_cell.angle_gamma   90.00
#
_symmetry.space_group_name_H-M   'P 1'
#
loop_
_entity.id
_entity.type
_entity.pdbx_description
1 polymer ?
#
loop_
_entity_poly.entity_id
_entity_poly.type
_entity_poly.pdbx_seq_one_letter_code
_entity_poly.pdbx_strand_id
1 'polypeptide(L)'
;MGVKRFSDIDVLTAARRRIVETFDNFQRIYVAFSGGKDSSVMMHLVMEEAIKRGRKVAVMFIDFEAQYAETIAHIDEMFALYRESIEPHWICMPMLLRNAVTNYEPRWTCWDETKRDAWIREKPLGCKTERDYPFAVPGMEFEEFIVLFGEWYGQGELTAGFIGIRAQESLHRYCAIATWEKKGKTFGGRRWTTNIVDRVFNVYPIYDWLTEDIWRYHARHPDKPHNGIYDRMNQAGVKLSQQRLCQPFGDDQRRGLWLYHILEPQTWFKLVARVNGANSGSLYIEEKGNITGYHKITKPDGHTWKSFCNLLLQTMPKKTRDHYVARFKKFIWGWHQRGYTTIPEEAPPELEAKCWAPSWRRMCKVLLRNDYWCKGLGQAQPKSEAYGTYIRLRDARRAEAKRLEHERKKQERSQRRLFDAEAVA
;
A
#
# COMPACT_ATOMS: atom_id res chain seq x y z
N MET A 1 -19.01 -10.12 11.86
CA MET A 1 -18.42 -10.62 10.60
C MET A 1 -19.53 -10.77 9.59
N GLY A 2 -19.39 -10.21 8.39
CA GLY A 2 -20.37 -10.42 7.34
C GLY A 2 -20.34 -11.87 6.88
N VAL A 3 -21.52 -12.49 6.76
CA VAL A 3 -21.66 -13.84 6.22
C VAL A 3 -21.31 -13.80 4.73
N LYS A 4 -20.45 -14.75 4.28
CA LYS A 4 -20.13 -14.90 2.86
C LYS A 4 -21.43 -15.30 2.11
N ARG A 5 -21.81 -14.51 1.12
CA ARG A 5 -22.97 -14.81 0.27
C ARG A 5 -22.48 -15.32 -1.07
N PHE A 6 -22.96 -16.48 -1.47
CA PHE A 6 -22.73 -17.02 -2.80
C PHE A 6 -23.69 -16.39 -3.80
N SER A 7 -23.25 -16.25 -5.03
CA SER A 7 -24.00 -15.68 -6.15
C SER A 7 -24.13 -16.74 -7.25
N ASP A 8 -25.12 -16.62 -8.11
CA ASP A 8 -25.34 -17.49 -9.26
C ASP A 8 -24.37 -17.21 -10.42
N ILE A 9 -23.53 -16.19 -10.30
CA ILE A 9 -22.50 -15.86 -11.28
C ILE A 9 -21.10 -16.19 -10.73
N ASP A 10 -20.23 -16.68 -11.61
CA ASP A 10 -18.84 -16.95 -11.26
C ASP A 10 -18.05 -15.64 -11.09
N VAL A 11 -16.88 -15.75 -10.42
CA VAL A 11 -16.05 -14.59 -10.07
C VAL A 11 -15.46 -13.89 -11.30
N LEU A 12 -15.21 -14.58 -12.41
CA LEU A 12 -14.70 -14.00 -13.65
C LEU A 12 -15.77 -13.11 -14.31
N THR A 13 -16.98 -13.63 -14.43
CA THR A 13 -18.14 -12.89 -14.95
C THR A 13 -18.41 -11.67 -14.06
N ALA A 14 -18.35 -11.82 -12.75
CA ALA A 14 -18.54 -10.70 -11.81
C ALA A 14 -17.44 -9.63 -11.96
N ALA A 15 -16.17 -10.04 -12.12
CA ALA A 15 -15.05 -9.11 -12.34
C ALA A 15 -15.23 -8.32 -13.64
N ARG A 16 -15.56 -9.00 -14.74
CA ARG A 16 -15.82 -8.35 -16.05
C ARG A 16 -16.97 -7.34 -15.97
N ARG A 17 -18.06 -7.66 -15.29
CA ARG A 17 -19.18 -6.71 -15.08
C ARG A 17 -18.73 -5.46 -14.32
N ARG A 18 -17.94 -5.59 -13.26
CA ARG A 18 -17.39 -4.46 -12.49
C ARG A 18 -16.47 -3.59 -13.36
N ILE A 19 -15.66 -4.21 -14.21
CA ILE A 19 -14.77 -3.49 -15.14
C ILE A 19 -15.61 -2.72 -16.17
N VAL A 20 -16.57 -3.36 -16.85
CA VAL A 20 -17.48 -2.70 -17.79
C VAL A 20 -18.16 -1.51 -17.14
N GLU A 21 -18.77 -1.71 -15.95
CA GLU A 21 -19.44 -0.65 -15.20
C GLU A 21 -18.49 0.50 -14.82
N THR A 22 -17.22 0.20 -14.54
CA THR A 22 -16.22 1.24 -14.29
C THR A 22 -15.93 2.05 -15.55
N PHE A 23 -15.76 1.40 -16.69
CA PHE A 23 -15.54 2.10 -17.96
C PHE A 23 -16.73 2.97 -18.38
N ASP A 24 -17.96 2.57 -18.03
CA ASP A 24 -19.18 3.32 -18.33
C ASP A 24 -19.31 4.61 -17.51
N ASN A 25 -18.75 4.60 -16.29
CA ASN A 25 -19.00 5.67 -15.32
C ASN A 25 -17.80 6.61 -15.07
N PHE A 26 -16.58 6.20 -15.43
CA PHE A 26 -15.37 6.96 -15.09
C PHE A 26 -14.67 7.50 -16.34
N GLN A 27 -14.40 8.82 -16.33
CA GLN A 27 -13.72 9.52 -17.41
C GLN A 27 -12.23 9.18 -17.48
N ARG A 28 -11.58 9.10 -16.31
CA ARG A 28 -10.16 8.76 -16.19
C ARG A 28 -10.00 7.40 -15.53
N ILE A 29 -9.15 6.57 -16.11
CA ILE A 29 -8.90 5.22 -15.59
C ILE A 29 -7.41 4.96 -15.57
N TYR A 30 -6.91 4.44 -14.44
CA TYR A 30 -5.57 3.90 -14.36
C TYR A 30 -5.55 2.52 -13.69
N VAL A 31 -4.52 1.74 -13.97
CA VAL A 31 -4.27 0.42 -13.39
C VAL A 31 -3.03 0.51 -12.51
N ALA A 32 -3.15 0.18 -11.22
CA ALA A 32 -2.00 -0.01 -10.34
C ALA A 32 -1.46 -1.44 -10.56
N PHE A 33 -0.38 -1.53 -11.30
CA PHE A 33 0.23 -2.80 -11.68
C PHE A 33 1.50 -3.03 -10.87
N SER A 34 1.61 -4.17 -10.20
CA SER A 34 2.76 -4.52 -9.35
C SER A 34 3.62 -5.66 -9.90
N GLY A 35 3.27 -6.21 -11.07
CA GLY A 35 3.90 -7.41 -11.60
C GLY A 35 3.56 -8.71 -10.86
N GLY A 36 2.72 -8.64 -9.81
CA GLY A 36 2.27 -9.81 -9.08
C GLY A 36 1.14 -10.57 -9.79
N LYS A 37 0.96 -11.87 -9.49
CA LYS A 37 -0.04 -12.75 -10.13
C LYS A 37 -1.46 -12.17 -10.16
N ASP A 38 -1.87 -11.51 -9.07
CA ASP A 38 -3.22 -10.95 -8.93
C ASP A 38 -3.38 -9.68 -9.80
N SER A 39 -2.39 -8.79 -9.79
CA SER A 39 -2.40 -7.58 -10.61
C SER A 39 -2.23 -7.90 -12.10
N SER A 40 -1.56 -9.00 -12.47
CA SER A 40 -1.46 -9.45 -13.87
C SER A 40 -2.81 -9.89 -14.40
N VAL A 41 -3.54 -10.74 -13.67
CA VAL A 41 -4.92 -11.12 -14.05
C VAL A 41 -5.81 -9.91 -14.18
N MET A 42 -5.78 -9.01 -13.19
CA MET A 42 -6.57 -7.78 -13.24
C MET A 42 -6.23 -6.94 -14.47
N MET A 43 -4.94 -6.76 -14.77
CA MET A 43 -4.49 -6.00 -15.93
C MET A 43 -4.99 -6.64 -17.25
N HIS A 44 -4.89 -7.96 -17.40
CA HIS A 44 -5.43 -8.66 -18.57
C HIS A 44 -6.93 -8.38 -18.75
N LEU A 45 -7.73 -8.49 -17.70
CA LEU A 45 -9.17 -8.25 -17.77
C LEU A 45 -9.52 -6.79 -18.08
N VAL A 46 -8.77 -5.82 -17.53
CA VAL A 46 -8.97 -4.40 -17.83
C VAL A 46 -8.58 -4.09 -19.26
N MET A 47 -7.47 -4.66 -19.76
CA MET A 47 -7.04 -4.47 -21.15
C MET A 47 -8.01 -5.07 -22.15
N GLU A 48 -8.65 -6.21 -21.88
CA GLU A 48 -9.72 -6.76 -22.72
C GLU A 48 -10.82 -5.73 -22.97
N GLU A 49 -11.27 -5.02 -21.93
CA GLU A 49 -12.32 -4.02 -22.06
C GLU A 49 -11.79 -2.71 -22.68
N ALA A 50 -10.57 -2.29 -22.36
CA ALA A 50 -9.93 -1.11 -22.91
C ALA A 50 -9.77 -1.22 -24.46
N ILE A 51 -9.25 -2.36 -24.91
CA ILE A 51 -9.08 -2.68 -26.35
C ILE A 51 -10.43 -2.69 -27.08
N LYS A 52 -11.41 -3.39 -26.50
CA LYS A 52 -12.78 -3.47 -27.05
C LYS A 52 -13.40 -2.08 -27.27
N ARG A 53 -13.08 -1.12 -26.39
CA ARG A 53 -13.59 0.26 -26.47
C ARG A 53 -12.69 1.21 -27.25
N GLY A 54 -11.52 0.77 -27.72
CA GLY A 54 -10.51 1.65 -28.33
C GLY A 54 -10.01 2.73 -27.36
N ARG A 55 -10.00 2.46 -26.04
CA ARG A 55 -9.69 3.44 -25.01
C ARG A 55 -8.34 3.14 -24.36
N LYS A 56 -7.43 4.13 -24.33
CA LYS A 56 -6.18 4.04 -23.58
C LYS A 56 -6.43 4.26 -22.09
N VAL A 57 -5.69 3.52 -21.25
CA VAL A 57 -5.69 3.66 -19.79
C VAL A 57 -4.26 3.81 -19.28
N ALA A 58 -4.06 4.59 -18.24
CA ALA A 58 -2.74 4.67 -17.61
C ALA A 58 -2.42 3.36 -16.86
N VAL A 59 -1.17 2.91 -16.97
CA VAL A 59 -0.67 1.77 -16.19
C VAL A 59 0.48 2.26 -15.32
N MET A 60 0.24 2.29 -14.02
CA MET A 60 1.19 2.75 -13.01
C MET A 60 1.91 1.57 -12.39
N PHE A 61 3.22 1.48 -12.60
CA PHE A 61 4.13 0.59 -11.89
C PHE A 61 5.14 1.41 -11.09
N ILE A 62 5.10 1.29 -9.77
CA ILE A 62 6.09 1.93 -8.89
C ILE A 62 7.23 0.95 -8.67
N ASP A 63 8.36 1.30 -9.19
CA ASP A 63 9.58 0.51 -9.15
C ASP A 63 10.44 0.89 -7.94
N PHE A 64 10.55 -0.04 -7.00
CA PHE A 64 11.29 0.16 -5.76
C PHE A 64 12.77 -0.26 -5.83
N GLU A 65 13.38 -0.31 -7.03
CA GLU A 65 14.78 -0.71 -7.23
C GLU A 65 15.03 -2.20 -6.90
N ALA A 66 14.62 -2.63 -5.71
CA ALA A 66 14.89 -3.95 -5.15
C ALA A 66 13.76 -4.94 -5.47
N GLN A 67 13.77 -5.50 -6.68
CA GLN A 67 12.79 -6.49 -7.12
C GLN A 67 13.50 -7.64 -7.85
N TYR A 68 12.80 -8.79 -7.99
CA TYR A 68 13.28 -9.91 -8.79
C TYR A 68 13.45 -9.50 -10.25
N ALA A 69 14.53 -9.93 -10.88
CA ALA A 69 14.80 -9.67 -12.30
C ALA A 69 13.65 -10.21 -13.19
N GLU A 70 13.12 -11.39 -12.86
CA GLU A 70 11.95 -11.95 -13.57
C GLU A 70 10.69 -11.11 -13.42
N THR A 71 10.48 -10.48 -12.27
CA THR A 71 9.36 -9.56 -12.10
C THR A 71 9.51 -8.34 -13.01
N ILE A 72 10.71 -7.80 -13.13
CA ILE A 72 11.00 -6.68 -14.03
C ILE A 72 10.79 -7.08 -15.48
N ALA A 73 11.28 -8.26 -15.90
CA ALA A 73 11.08 -8.78 -17.24
C ALA A 73 9.57 -8.98 -17.56
N HIS A 74 8.80 -9.51 -16.61
CA HIS A 74 7.35 -9.66 -16.77
C HIS A 74 6.63 -8.31 -16.93
N ILE A 75 7.07 -7.27 -16.20
CA ILE A 75 6.48 -5.94 -16.33
C ILE A 75 6.77 -5.34 -17.72
N ASP A 76 8.00 -5.50 -18.20
CA ASP A 76 8.40 -5.05 -19.53
C ASP A 76 7.58 -5.77 -20.61
N GLU A 77 7.45 -7.10 -20.51
CA GLU A 77 6.60 -7.91 -21.39
C GLU A 77 5.14 -7.44 -21.41
N MET A 78 4.57 -7.17 -20.23
CA MET A 78 3.18 -6.69 -20.11
C MET A 78 2.99 -5.30 -20.71
N PHE A 79 3.97 -4.40 -20.53
CA PHE A 79 3.93 -3.06 -21.14
C PHE A 79 4.09 -3.13 -22.65
N ALA A 80 4.97 -4.01 -23.15
CA ALA A 80 5.12 -4.27 -24.58
C ALA A 80 3.86 -4.86 -25.20
N LEU A 81 3.25 -5.87 -24.54
CA LEU A 81 2.03 -6.53 -25.02
C LEU A 81 0.86 -5.55 -25.23
N TYR A 82 0.70 -4.60 -24.30
CA TYR A 82 -0.44 -3.68 -24.31
C TYR A 82 -0.09 -2.25 -24.74
N ARG A 83 1.09 -2.02 -25.32
CA ARG A 83 1.65 -0.69 -25.61
C ARG A 83 0.69 0.25 -26.36
N GLU A 84 -0.14 -0.27 -27.26
CA GLU A 84 -1.09 0.54 -28.04
C GLU A 84 -2.31 0.99 -27.23
N SER A 85 -2.61 0.29 -26.12
CA SER A 85 -3.78 0.50 -25.28
C SER A 85 -3.45 1.10 -23.91
N ILE A 86 -2.16 1.36 -23.62
CA ILE A 86 -1.73 1.91 -22.35
C ILE A 86 -1.04 3.27 -22.51
N GLU A 87 -1.11 4.06 -21.43
CA GLU A 87 -0.24 5.18 -21.13
C GLU A 87 0.72 4.72 -20.03
N PRO A 88 2.01 4.44 -20.34
CA PRO A 88 2.91 3.80 -19.41
C PRO A 88 3.46 4.79 -18.39
N HIS A 89 3.34 4.44 -17.10
CA HIS A 89 3.97 5.10 -15.97
C HIS A 89 4.85 4.10 -15.21
N TRP A 90 6.03 3.79 -15.78
CA TRP A 90 7.07 3.06 -15.08
C TRP A 90 7.88 4.04 -14.24
N ILE A 91 7.70 4.02 -12.92
CA ILE A 91 8.13 5.08 -12.02
C ILE A 91 9.36 4.66 -11.23
N CYS A 92 10.50 5.30 -11.50
CA CYS A 92 11.80 5.10 -10.83
C CYS A 92 12.23 6.41 -10.18
N MET A 93 11.71 6.70 -9.00
CA MET A 93 12.04 7.93 -8.26
C MET A 93 12.44 7.64 -6.81
N PRO A 94 13.21 8.52 -6.17
CA PRO A 94 13.54 8.38 -4.76
C PRO A 94 12.29 8.38 -3.89
N MET A 95 12.00 7.24 -3.26
CA MET A 95 10.92 7.10 -2.28
C MET A 95 11.45 6.54 -0.98
N LEU A 96 10.94 7.06 0.13
CA LEU A 96 11.32 6.62 1.46
C LEU A 96 10.53 5.37 1.84
N LEU A 97 11.21 4.24 1.98
CA LEU A 97 10.64 2.93 2.23
C LEU A 97 10.98 2.41 3.64
N ARG A 98 10.13 1.54 4.15
CA ARG A 98 10.36 0.85 5.41
C ARG A 98 11.49 -0.18 5.27
N ASN A 99 12.48 -0.14 6.20
CA ASN A 99 13.44 -1.19 6.43
C ASN A 99 13.09 -1.92 7.73
N ALA A 100 12.52 -3.11 7.62
CA ALA A 100 12.08 -3.92 8.76
C ALA A 100 13.12 -4.96 9.21
N VAL A 101 14.25 -5.06 8.49
CA VAL A 101 15.29 -6.06 8.79
C VAL A 101 16.32 -5.58 9.82
N THR A 102 16.32 -4.29 10.15
CA THR A 102 17.21 -3.73 11.18
C THR A 102 16.51 -2.66 12.03
N ASN A 103 17.02 -2.48 13.26
CA ASN A 103 16.64 -1.37 14.14
C ASN A 103 17.55 -0.15 14.01
N TYR A 104 18.68 -0.26 13.31
CA TYR A 104 19.64 0.83 13.15
C TYR A 104 19.21 1.83 12.08
N GLU A 105 18.75 1.34 10.94
CA GLU A 105 18.24 2.14 9.83
C GLU A 105 16.83 1.69 9.49
N PRO A 106 15.81 2.19 10.19
CA PRO A 106 14.43 1.73 10.02
C PRO A 106 13.78 2.11 8.69
N ARG A 107 14.49 2.88 7.87
CA ARG A 107 14.08 3.32 6.53
C ARG A 107 15.25 3.31 5.57
N TRP A 108 14.96 3.15 4.29
CA TRP A 108 15.90 3.30 3.19
C TRP A 108 15.21 4.04 2.04
N THR A 109 15.99 4.65 1.16
CA THR A 109 15.47 5.34 -0.03
C THR A 109 15.85 4.54 -1.27
N CYS A 110 14.84 4.08 -2.03
CA CYS A 110 15.10 3.49 -3.34
C CYS A 110 15.51 4.59 -4.32
N TRP A 111 16.28 4.22 -5.35
CA TRP A 111 16.74 5.13 -6.39
C TRP A 111 17.45 6.39 -5.86
N ASP A 112 18.12 6.27 -4.71
CA ASP A 112 18.91 7.35 -4.09
C ASP A 112 20.14 7.65 -4.97
N GLU A 113 20.14 8.79 -5.65
CA GLU A 113 21.22 9.19 -6.56
C GLU A 113 22.57 9.33 -5.83
N THR A 114 22.57 9.61 -4.54
CA THR A 114 23.80 9.67 -3.74
C THR A 114 24.44 8.29 -3.53
N LYS A 115 23.70 7.22 -3.82
CA LYS A 115 24.14 5.81 -3.71
C LYS A 115 24.01 5.06 -5.03
N ARG A 116 24.17 5.75 -6.15
CA ARG A 116 24.00 5.18 -7.49
C ARG A 116 24.86 3.95 -7.73
N ASP A 117 26.11 3.97 -7.29
CA ASP A 117 27.04 2.85 -7.44
C ASP A 117 26.60 1.58 -6.69
N ALA A 118 25.71 1.75 -5.71
CA ALA A 118 25.13 0.66 -4.92
C ALA A 118 23.74 0.25 -5.37
N TRP A 119 23.19 0.81 -6.45
CA TRP A 119 21.89 0.40 -6.96
C TRP A 119 21.87 -1.07 -7.35
N ILE A 120 20.77 -1.73 -7.07
CA ILE A 120 20.61 -3.15 -7.36
C ILE A 120 20.59 -3.40 -8.88
N ARG A 121 20.08 -2.45 -9.64
CA ARG A 121 20.06 -2.44 -11.11
C ARG A 121 19.97 -1.02 -11.64
N GLU A 122 20.23 -0.84 -12.92
CA GLU A 122 20.03 0.45 -13.59
C GLU A 122 18.52 0.73 -13.81
N LYS A 123 18.17 2.02 -13.90
CA LYS A 123 16.82 2.45 -14.28
C LYS A 123 16.55 2.06 -15.73
N PRO A 124 15.35 1.54 -16.04
CA PRO A 124 14.95 1.26 -17.42
C PRO A 124 14.93 2.55 -18.27
N LEU A 125 15.23 2.42 -19.56
CA LEU A 125 15.10 3.54 -20.49
C LEU A 125 13.65 4.03 -20.57
N GLY A 126 13.48 5.35 -20.52
CA GLY A 126 12.14 5.96 -20.61
C GLY A 126 11.28 5.84 -19.36
N CYS A 127 11.85 5.35 -18.22
CA CYS A 127 11.12 5.39 -16.96
C CYS A 127 10.82 6.83 -16.54
N LYS A 128 9.75 6.99 -15.76
CA LYS A 128 9.34 8.27 -15.19
C LYS A 128 10.08 8.51 -13.88
N THR A 129 10.46 9.74 -13.64
CA THR A 129 11.20 10.18 -12.46
C THR A 129 10.40 11.24 -11.68
N GLU A 130 10.96 11.75 -10.59
CA GLU A 130 10.36 12.86 -9.84
C GLU A 130 10.09 14.11 -10.69
N ARG A 131 10.83 14.29 -11.81
CA ARG A 131 10.65 15.43 -12.72
C ARG A 131 9.37 15.36 -13.55
N ASP A 132 8.84 14.15 -13.74
CA ASP A 132 7.60 13.91 -14.49
C ASP A 132 6.34 14.20 -13.65
N TYR A 133 6.49 14.39 -12.33
CA TYR A 133 5.38 14.55 -11.40
C TYR A 133 5.52 15.82 -10.58
N PRO A 134 4.74 16.88 -10.87
CA PRO A 134 4.87 18.18 -10.19
C PRO A 134 4.52 18.16 -8.70
N PHE A 135 3.92 17.07 -8.23
CA PHE A 135 3.60 16.84 -6.82
C PHE A 135 4.68 16.03 -6.08
N ALA A 136 5.70 15.53 -6.78
CA ALA A 136 6.77 14.76 -6.16
C ALA A 136 7.63 15.66 -5.26
N VAL A 137 7.90 15.21 -4.04
CA VAL A 137 8.74 15.92 -3.07
C VAL A 137 9.75 14.96 -2.43
N PRO A 138 10.94 15.45 -2.06
CA PRO A 138 11.96 14.62 -1.40
C PRO A 138 11.42 13.97 -0.12
N GLY A 139 11.74 12.68 0.07
CA GLY A 139 11.31 11.93 1.24
C GLY A 139 9.85 11.48 1.22
N MET A 140 9.17 11.59 0.08
CA MET A 140 7.82 11.07 -0.12
C MET A 140 7.78 9.55 0.07
N GLU A 141 6.72 9.08 0.73
CA GLU A 141 6.42 7.66 0.87
C GLU A 141 5.51 7.19 -0.27
N PHE A 142 5.56 5.90 -0.62
CA PHE A 142 4.79 5.41 -1.77
C PHE A 142 3.26 5.52 -1.57
N GLU A 143 2.80 5.38 -0.33
CA GLU A 143 1.38 5.53 0.03
C GLU A 143 0.86 6.96 -0.22
N GLU A 144 1.74 7.94 -0.15
CA GLU A 144 1.44 9.33 -0.44
C GLU A 144 1.42 9.57 -1.94
N PHE A 145 2.40 8.99 -2.65
CA PHE A 145 2.48 9.08 -4.11
C PHE A 145 1.23 8.55 -4.80
N ILE A 146 0.72 7.38 -4.40
CA ILE A 146 -0.47 6.77 -5.01
C ILE A 146 -1.68 7.71 -4.96
N VAL A 147 -1.91 8.37 -3.82
CA VAL A 147 -3.04 9.29 -3.65
C VAL A 147 -2.88 10.51 -4.55
N LEU A 148 -1.69 11.09 -4.58
CA LEU A 148 -1.38 12.27 -5.37
C LEU A 148 -1.35 11.98 -6.87
N PHE A 149 -0.91 10.78 -7.26
CA PHE A 149 -0.97 10.33 -8.65
C PHE A 149 -2.42 10.28 -9.14
N GLY A 150 -3.32 9.68 -8.37
CA GLY A 150 -4.73 9.60 -8.74
C GLY A 150 -5.38 10.98 -8.89
N GLU A 151 -5.05 11.92 -8.03
CA GLU A 151 -5.53 13.29 -8.09
C GLU A 151 -4.95 14.04 -9.31
N TRP A 152 -3.65 13.95 -9.52
CA TRP A 152 -2.95 14.57 -10.65
C TRP A 152 -3.42 14.00 -12.00
N TYR A 153 -3.47 12.67 -12.11
CA TYR A 153 -3.92 12.02 -13.33
C TYR A 153 -5.39 12.33 -13.64
N GLY A 154 -6.20 12.44 -12.61
CA GLY A 154 -7.63 12.73 -12.72
C GLY A 154 -7.97 14.11 -13.25
N GLN A 155 -7.12 15.12 -13.01
CA GLN A 155 -7.34 16.50 -13.47
C GLN A 155 -8.75 17.06 -13.15
N GLY A 156 -9.31 16.64 -12.00
CA GLY A 156 -10.66 17.03 -11.57
C GLY A 156 -11.80 16.18 -12.13
N GLU A 157 -11.51 15.26 -13.06
CA GLU A 157 -12.50 14.32 -13.59
C GLU A 157 -12.74 13.13 -12.66
N LEU A 158 -13.88 12.46 -12.84
CA LEU A 158 -14.18 11.24 -12.09
C LEU A 158 -13.21 10.13 -12.51
N THR A 159 -12.40 9.69 -11.55
CA THR A 159 -11.23 8.84 -11.80
C THR A 159 -11.32 7.51 -11.05
N ALA A 160 -11.05 6.41 -11.77
CA ALA A 160 -10.95 5.07 -11.21
C ALA A 160 -9.52 4.56 -11.25
N GLY A 161 -9.00 4.09 -10.11
CA GLY A 161 -7.78 3.31 -10.03
C GLY A 161 -8.09 1.83 -9.80
N PHE A 162 -7.81 0.97 -10.76
CA PHE A 162 -7.94 -0.47 -10.58
C PHE A 162 -6.83 -1.02 -9.71
N ILE A 163 -7.19 -1.70 -8.61
CA ILE A 163 -6.26 -2.27 -7.63
C ILE A 163 -6.50 -3.77 -7.51
N GLY A 164 -5.47 -4.57 -7.79
CA GLY A 164 -5.52 -6.03 -7.79
C GLY A 164 -5.43 -6.66 -6.40
N ILE A 165 -6.21 -6.21 -5.41
CA ILE A 165 -6.24 -6.79 -4.07
C ILE A 165 -7.45 -7.72 -3.89
N ARG A 166 -7.25 -8.77 -3.07
CA ARG A 166 -8.28 -9.77 -2.74
C ARG A 166 -8.55 -9.80 -1.24
N ALA A 167 -9.82 -9.98 -0.87
CA ALA A 167 -10.23 -10.05 0.54
C ALA A 167 -9.59 -11.23 1.30
N GLN A 168 -9.25 -12.32 0.59
CA GLN A 168 -8.63 -13.51 1.18
C GLN A 168 -7.17 -13.30 1.62
N GLU A 169 -6.45 -12.33 1.05
CA GLU A 169 -5.00 -12.19 1.28
C GLU A 169 -4.64 -11.80 2.72
N SER A 170 -5.43 -10.98 3.37
CA SER A 170 -5.22 -10.59 4.76
C SER A 170 -6.45 -9.91 5.36
N LEU A 171 -6.55 -9.95 6.70
CA LEU A 171 -7.59 -9.22 7.43
C LEU A 171 -7.56 -7.71 7.11
N HIS A 172 -6.37 -7.14 6.92
CA HIS A 172 -6.23 -5.72 6.57
C HIS A 172 -6.87 -5.40 5.21
N ARG A 173 -6.63 -6.24 4.17
CA ARG A 173 -7.23 -6.09 2.84
C ARG A 173 -8.73 -6.36 2.87
N TYR A 174 -9.17 -7.36 3.63
CA TYR A 174 -10.59 -7.59 3.88
C TYR A 174 -11.26 -6.36 4.48
N CYS A 175 -10.68 -5.77 5.53
CA CYS A 175 -11.21 -4.55 6.14
C CYS A 175 -11.22 -3.36 5.17
N ALA A 176 -10.20 -3.21 4.33
CA ALA A 176 -10.15 -2.14 3.32
C ALA A 176 -11.30 -2.23 2.31
N ILE A 177 -11.76 -3.45 1.99
CA ILE A 177 -12.82 -3.69 1.00
C ILE A 177 -14.20 -3.79 1.67
N ALA A 178 -14.33 -4.50 2.79
CA ALA A 178 -15.60 -4.99 3.34
C ALA A 178 -16.10 -4.25 4.60
N THR A 179 -15.45 -3.17 5.06
CA THR A 179 -15.89 -2.45 6.26
C THR A 179 -17.27 -1.81 6.09
N TRP A 180 -18.15 -2.00 7.10
CA TRP A 180 -19.50 -1.44 7.14
C TRP A 180 -19.52 0.09 7.22
N GLU A 181 -18.46 0.71 7.72
CA GLU A 181 -18.32 2.15 7.94
C GLU A 181 -18.08 2.97 6.66
N LYS A 182 -18.12 2.33 5.49
CA LYS A 182 -17.93 2.99 4.18
C LYS A 182 -19.12 3.85 3.72
N LYS A 183 -20.09 4.17 4.59
CA LYS A 183 -21.20 5.08 4.22
C LYS A 183 -20.64 6.38 3.65
N GLY A 184 -20.96 6.67 2.39
CA GLY A 184 -20.48 7.86 1.66
C GLY A 184 -19.09 7.76 1.04
N LYS A 185 -18.37 6.63 1.20
CA LYS A 185 -17.04 6.43 0.61
C LYS A 185 -17.03 5.45 -0.57
N THR A 186 -18.17 5.04 -1.05
CA THR A 186 -18.31 4.15 -2.21
C THR A 186 -18.93 4.90 -3.38
N PHE A 187 -18.56 4.55 -4.59
CA PHE A 187 -19.21 5.08 -5.78
C PHE A 187 -20.59 4.46 -5.96
N GLY A 188 -21.64 5.26 -5.85
CA GLY A 188 -23.03 4.81 -6.05
C GLY A 188 -23.44 3.56 -5.23
N GLY A 189 -22.93 3.40 -4.01
CA GLY A 189 -23.21 2.25 -3.14
C GLY A 189 -22.44 0.97 -3.47
N ARG A 190 -21.55 0.99 -4.48
CA ARG A 190 -20.75 -0.17 -4.94
C ARG A 190 -19.64 -0.50 -3.97
N ARG A 191 -19.81 -1.57 -3.19
CA ARG A 191 -18.88 -1.97 -2.11
C ARG A 191 -17.48 -2.34 -2.60
N TRP A 192 -17.32 -2.68 -3.87
CA TRP A 192 -16.04 -2.94 -4.52
C TRP A 192 -15.30 -1.67 -4.96
N THR A 193 -15.75 -0.49 -4.50
CA THR A 193 -15.09 0.80 -4.70
C THR A 193 -14.80 1.48 -3.36
N THR A 194 -13.78 2.33 -3.33
CA THR A 194 -13.48 3.16 -2.16
C THR A 194 -12.99 4.54 -2.60
N ASN A 195 -13.66 5.59 -2.16
CA ASN A 195 -13.18 6.96 -2.37
C ASN A 195 -11.86 7.18 -1.61
N ILE A 196 -10.84 7.66 -2.30
CA ILE A 196 -9.50 7.92 -1.76
C ILE A 196 -9.32 9.40 -1.49
N VAL A 197 -9.61 10.21 -2.49
CA VAL A 197 -9.53 11.68 -2.42
C VAL A 197 -10.45 12.27 -3.48
N ASP A 198 -11.21 13.30 -3.10
CA ASP A 198 -12.13 14.03 -3.99
C ASP A 198 -12.94 13.10 -4.94
N ARG A 199 -12.67 13.15 -6.25
CA ARG A 199 -13.33 12.37 -7.30
C ARG A 199 -12.57 11.10 -7.70
N VAL A 200 -11.57 10.68 -6.90
CA VAL A 200 -10.74 9.50 -7.14
C VAL A 200 -11.21 8.30 -6.32
N PHE A 201 -11.45 7.19 -6.99
CA PHE A 201 -11.92 5.94 -6.38
C PHE A 201 -10.98 4.78 -6.70
N ASN A 202 -10.61 4.01 -5.69
CA ASN A 202 -10.05 2.68 -5.91
C ASN A 202 -11.19 1.71 -6.27
N VAL A 203 -10.91 0.87 -7.25
CA VAL A 203 -11.81 -0.15 -7.79
C VAL A 203 -11.17 -1.53 -7.63
N TYR A 204 -11.86 -2.47 -7.00
CA TYR A 204 -11.36 -3.80 -6.69
C TYR A 204 -12.12 -4.88 -7.47
N PRO A 205 -11.85 -5.08 -8.76
CA PRO A 205 -12.67 -5.95 -9.60
C PRO A 205 -12.59 -7.42 -9.22
N ILE A 206 -11.44 -7.87 -8.68
CA ILE A 206 -11.16 -9.26 -8.31
C ILE A 206 -11.18 -9.49 -6.78
N TYR A 207 -11.82 -8.62 -6.01
CA TYR A 207 -11.76 -8.66 -4.53
C TYR A 207 -12.27 -9.96 -3.90
N ASP A 208 -13.18 -10.64 -4.55
CA ASP A 208 -13.84 -11.88 -4.12
C ASP A 208 -13.17 -13.17 -4.63
N TRP A 209 -12.10 -13.03 -5.44
CA TRP A 209 -11.35 -14.17 -5.97
C TRP A 209 -10.52 -14.87 -4.89
N LEU A 210 -10.42 -16.19 -5.02
CA LEU A 210 -9.49 -17.04 -4.27
C LEU A 210 -8.14 -17.11 -5.01
N THR A 211 -7.10 -17.61 -4.31
CA THR A 211 -5.79 -17.84 -4.95
C THR A 211 -5.91 -18.87 -6.07
N GLU A 212 -6.76 -19.86 -5.87
CA GLU A 212 -7.07 -20.92 -6.84
C GLU A 212 -7.73 -20.35 -8.11
N ASP A 213 -8.54 -19.31 -8.00
CA ASP A 213 -9.20 -18.67 -9.15
C ASP A 213 -8.16 -17.91 -10.01
N ILE A 214 -7.16 -17.28 -9.37
CA ILE A 214 -6.05 -16.64 -10.07
C ILE A 214 -5.27 -17.64 -10.90
N TRP A 215 -4.86 -18.77 -10.31
CA TRP A 215 -4.10 -19.80 -11.02
C TRP A 215 -4.95 -20.53 -12.06
N ARG A 216 -6.24 -20.71 -11.81
CA ARG A 216 -7.18 -21.27 -12.79
C ARG A 216 -7.34 -20.35 -14.00
N TYR A 217 -7.31 -19.03 -13.80
CA TYR A 217 -7.32 -18.07 -14.90
C TYR A 217 -6.05 -18.22 -15.76
N HIS A 218 -4.87 -18.21 -15.17
CA HIS A 218 -3.61 -18.39 -15.91
C HIS A 218 -3.57 -19.74 -16.66
N ALA A 219 -4.02 -20.81 -16.02
CA ALA A 219 -4.08 -22.14 -16.66
C ALA A 219 -5.04 -22.20 -17.86
N ARG A 220 -6.12 -21.41 -17.84
CA ARG A 220 -7.10 -21.34 -18.96
C ARG A 220 -6.69 -20.37 -20.06
N HIS A 221 -5.75 -19.48 -19.80
CA HIS A 221 -5.27 -18.47 -20.74
C HIS A 221 -3.74 -18.56 -20.88
N PRO A 222 -3.20 -19.65 -21.45
CA PRO A 222 -1.75 -19.84 -21.62
C PRO A 222 -1.12 -18.85 -22.60
N ASP A 223 -1.93 -18.20 -23.43
CA ASP A 223 -1.57 -17.12 -24.34
C ASP A 223 -1.28 -15.79 -23.62
N LYS A 224 -1.65 -15.70 -22.34
CA LYS A 224 -1.44 -14.49 -21.52
C LYS A 224 -0.26 -14.68 -20.60
N PRO A 225 0.74 -13.78 -20.62
CA PRO A 225 1.91 -13.91 -19.78
C PRO A 225 1.57 -13.82 -18.28
N HIS A 226 2.32 -14.58 -17.49
CA HIS A 226 2.32 -14.49 -16.03
C HIS A 226 3.77 -14.39 -15.53
N ASN A 227 3.94 -13.88 -14.31
CA ASN A 227 5.26 -13.70 -13.75
C ASN A 227 5.90 -15.04 -13.37
N GLY A 228 6.95 -15.46 -14.09
CA GLY A 228 7.65 -16.73 -13.93
C GLY A 228 8.32 -16.93 -12.57
N ILE A 229 8.53 -15.87 -11.79
CA ILE A 229 9.07 -16.01 -10.43
C ILE A 229 8.21 -16.93 -9.54
N TYR A 230 6.90 -16.99 -9.78
CA TYR A 230 6.00 -17.85 -9.04
C TYR A 230 6.23 -19.34 -9.35
N ASP A 231 6.63 -19.67 -10.58
CA ASP A 231 6.97 -21.05 -10.96
C ASP A 231 8.25 -21.47 -10.26
N ARG A 232 9.24 -20.59 -10.17
CA ARG A 232 10.46 -20.84 -9.38
C ARG A 232 10.16 -20.96 -7.88
N MET A 233 9.26 -20.14 -7.34
CA MET A 233 8.81 -20.29 -5.95
C MET A 233 8.13 -21.65 -5.72
N ASN A 234 7.31 -22.12 -6.67
CA ASN A 234 6.71 -23.46 -6.61
C ASN A 234 7.76 -24.57 -6.63
N GLN A 235 8.76 -24.48 -7.52
CA GLN A 235 9.88 -25.40 -7.59
C GLN A 235 10.70 -25.41 -6.31
N ALA A 236 10.86 -24.26 -5.66
CA ALA A 236 11.52 -24.13 -4.35
C ALA A 236 10.64 -24.59 -3.16
N GLY A 237 9.44 -25.14 -3.40
CA GLY A 237 8.54 -25.64 -2.36
C GLY A 237 7.83 -24.56 -1.54
N VAL A 238 7.80 -23.31 -2.01
CA VAL A 238 7.13 -22.19 -1.30
C VAL A 238 5.62 -22.35 -1.38
N LYS A 239 4.96 -22.43 -0.24
CA LYS A 239 3.49 -22.53 -0.16
C LYS A 239 2.80 -21.37 -0.85
N LEU A 240 1.71 -21.59 -1.57
CA LEU A 240 0.95 -20.56 -2.29
C LEU A 240 0.57 -19.34 -1.42
N SER A 241 0.28 -19.56 -0.14
CA SER A 241 -0.04 -18.50 0.81
C SER A 241 1.16 -17.61 1.20
N GLN A 242 2.38 -18.06 0.91
CA GLN A 242 3.64 -17.36 1.21
C GLN A 242 4.24 -16.69 -0.02
N GLN A 243 3.71 -16.96 -1.21
CA GLN A 243 4.16 -16.39 -2.47
C GLN A 243 3.66 -14.94 -2.62
N ARG A 244 4.46 -14.00 -2.13
CA ARG A 244 4.18 -12.56 -2.18
C ARG A 244 5.32 -11.82 -2.86
N LEU A 245 4.98 -10.80 -3.63
CA LEU A 245 5.92 -9.86 -4.24
C LEU A 245 5.66 -8.48 -3.67
N CYS A 246 6.64 -7.94 -2.99
CA CYS A 246 6.69 -6.56 -2.52
C CYS A 246 8.16 -6.17 -2.29
N GLN A 247 8.43 -4.93 -1.87
CA GLN A 247 9.81 -4.54 -1.60
C GLN A 247 10.42 -5.43 -0.50
N PRO A 248 11.66 -5.97 -0.70
CA PRO A 248 12.19 -7.09 0.08
C PRO A 248 12.44 -6.76 1.57
N PHE A 249 12.69 -5.52 1.91
CA PHE A 249 13.04 -5.10 3.26
C PHE A 249 11.83 -4.68 4.11
N GLY A 250 10.61 -4.73 3.54
CA GLY A 250 9.37 -4.36 4.22
C GLY A 250 8.89 -5.40 5.23
N ASP A 251 7.98 -4.98 6.10
CA ASP A 251 7.40 -5.84 7.15
C ASP A 251 6.74 -7.12 6.58
N ASP A 252 6.14 -7.02 5.39
CA ASP A 252 5.44 -8.14 4.75
C ASP A 252 6.38 -9.12 4.05
N GLN A 253 7.48 -8.65 3.46
CA GLN A 253 8.38 -9.45 2.62
C GLN A 253 9.63 -9.95 3.36
N ARG A 254 10.01 -9.37 4.48
CA ARG A 254 11.24 -9.77 5.19
C ARG A 254 11.38 -11.28 5.45
N ARG A 255 10.26 -12.00 5.51
CA ARG A 255 10.22 -13.46 5.65
C ARG A 255 10.58 -14.21 4.40
N GLY A 256 10.39 -13.60 3.24
CA GLY A 256 10.76 -14.14 1.95
C GLY A 256 12.12 -13.65 1.47
N LEU A 257 12.85 -12.86 2.28
CA LEU A 257 14.13 -12.29 1.89
C LEU A 257 15.17 -13.36 1.52
N TRP A 258 15.17 -14.49 2.24
CA TRP A 258 16.01 -15.65 1.95
C TRP A 258 15.76 -16.25 0.56
N LEU A 259 14.57 -16.08 -0.01
CA LEU A 259 14.25 -16.57 -1.35
C LEU A 259 15.12 -15.92 -2.43
N TYR A 260 15.54 -14.66 -2.25
CA TYR A 260 16.47 -14.03 -3.18
C TYR A 260 17.80 -14.77 -3.23
N HIS A 261 18.30 -15.28 -2.10
CA HIS A 261 19.52 -16.07 -2.07
C HIS A 261 19.38 -17.37 -2.86
N ILE A 262 18.21 -18.00 -2.86
CA ILE A 262 17.95 -19.26 -3.57
C ILE A 262 17.60 -19.02 -5.04
N LEU A 263 16.71 -18.08 -5.32
CA LEU A 263 16.13 -17.88 -6.66
C LEU A 263 17.00 -16.99 -7.55
N GLU A 264 17.61 -15.95 -6.96
CA GLU A 264 18.44 -14.96 -7.66
C GLU A 264 19.69 -14.57 -6.84
N PRO A 265 20.72 -15.43 -6.72
CA PRO A 265 21.90 -15.15 -5.90
C PRO A 265 22.61 -13.85 -6.26
N GLN A 266 22.66 -13.48 -7.55
CA GLN A 266 23.30 -12.23 -7.98
C GLN A 266 22.55 -11.00 -7.48
N THR A 267 21.22 -11.01 -7.52
CA THR A 267 20.38 -9.96 -6.94
C THR A 267 20.56 -9.91 -5.42
N TRP A 268 20.65 -11.08 -4.77
CA TRP A 268 20.91 -11.18 -3.33
C TRP A 268 22.19 -10.46 -2.88
N PHE A 269 23.31 -10.66 -3.55
CA PHE A 269 24.57 -9.98 -3.19
C PHE A 269 24.43 -8.45 -3.24
N LYS A 270 23.73 -7.93 -4.24
CA LYS A 270 23.45 -6.48 -4.35
C LYS A 270 22.50 -5.99 -3.26
N LEU A 271 21.45 -6.77 -2.92
CA LEU A 271 20.52 -6.44 -1.83
C LEU A 271 21.23 -6.29 -0.49
N VAL A 272 22.13 -7.21 -0.18
CA VAL A 272 22.92 -7.21 1.06
C VAL A 272 23.84 -5.99 1.14
N ALA A 273 24.45 -5.61 0.03
CA ALA A 273 25.31 -4.43 -0.03
C ALA A 273 24.50 -3.11 0.04
N ARG A 274 23.27 -3.13 -0.44
CA ARG A 274 22.42 -1.94 -0.58
C ARG A 274 21.78 -1.47 0.73
N VAL A 275 21.34 -2.39 1.57
CA VAL A 275 20.58 -2.08 2.78
C VAL A 275 21.17 -2.79 4.01
N ASN A 276 21.54 -2.00 5.00
CA ASN A 276 22.09 -2.52 6.26
C ASN A 276 21.11 -3.47 6.95
N GLY A 277 21.64 -4.58 7.46
CA GLY A 277 20.87 -5.61 8.17
C GLY A 277 20.23 -6.67 7.28
N ALA A 278 20.29 -6.54 5.95
CA ALA A 278 19.69 -7.50 5.03
C ALA A 278 20.28 -8.92 5.20
N ASN A 279 21.60 -9.05 5.31
CA ASN A 279 22.27 -10.33 5.52
C ASN A 279 21.87 -10.97 6.87
N SER A 280 22.00 -10.24 7.96
CA SER A 280 21.64 -10.72 9.31
C SER A 280 20.17 -11.07 9.40
N GLY A 281 19.28 -10.23 8.82
CA GLY A 281 17.85 -10.46 8.78
C GLY A 281 17.46 -11.73 8.03
N SER A 282 18.23 -12.11 7.00
CA SER A 282 18.02 -13.34 6.25
C SER A 282 18.50 -14.58 7.01
N LEU A 283 19.67 -14.51 7.64
CA LEU A 283 20.28 -15.64 8.36
C LEU A 283 19.40 -16.11 9.54
N TYR A 284 18.77 -15.18 10.24
CA TYR A 284 17.99 -15.49 11.45
C TYR A 284 16.48 -15.56 11.22
N ILE A 285 16.02 -15.56 9.97
CA ILE A 285 14.58 -15.51 9.66
C ILE A 285 13.84 -16.79 10.04
N GLU A 286 14.52 -17.92 10.01
CA GLU A 286 13.97 -19.23 10.38
C GLU A 286 14.11 -19.52 11.89
N GLU A 287 14.94 -18.77 12.59
CA GLU A 287 15.02 -18.92 14.04
C GLU A 287 13.68 -18.57 14.68
N LYS A 288 13.27 -19.41 15.63
CA LYS A 288 12.02 -19.24 16.41
C LYS A 288 12.09 -18.03 17.35
N GLY A 289 12.76 -16.98 16.93
CA GLY A 289 12.99 -15.76 17.68
C GLY A 289 12.01 -14.64 17.40
N ASN A 290 12.22 -13.53 18.08
CA ASN A 290 11.35 -12.36 18.09
C ASN A 290 11.23 -11.61 16.76
N ILE A 291 12.19 -11.79 15.86
CA ILE A 291 12.26 -11.07 14.57
C ILE A 291 11.10 -11.46 13.64
N THR A 292 10.66 -12.73 13.68
CA THR A 292 9.60 -13.23 12.79
C THR A 292 8.18 -12.95 13.26
N GLY A 293 8.04 -12.58 14.54
CA GLY A 293 6.76 -12.13 15.11
C GLY A 293 5.66 -13.19 15.27
N TYR A 294 5.94 -14.48 15.08
CA TYR A 294 4.95 -15.56 15.19
C TYR A 294 4.91 -16.26 16.55
N HIS A 295 5.93 -16.11 17.37
CA HIS A 295 6.03 -16.81 18.62
C HIS A 295 5.39 -16.05 19.78
N LYS A 296 4.93 -16.80 20.78
CA LYS A 296 4.53 -16.24 22.06
C LYS A 296 5.76 -15.55 22.64
N ILE A 297 5.62 -14.24 22.88
CA ILE A 297 6.72 -13.50 23.53
C ILE A 297 6.88 -13.96 24.97
N THR A 298 8.10 -14.08 25.40
CA THR A 298 8.48 -14.35 26.78
C THR A 298 9.33 -13.21 27.31
N LYS A 299 9.30 -12.98 28.60
CA LYS A 299 10.21 -12.06 29.27
C LYS A 299 11.26 -12.87 30.03
N PRO A 300 12.48 -12.34 30.22
CA PRO A 300 13.48 -12.98 31.04
C PRO A 300 13.02 -13.11 32.52
N ASP A 301 13.52 -14.11 33.21
CA ASP A 301 13.27 -14.29 34.61
C ASP A 301 13.76 -13.08 35.43
N GLY A 302 13.06 -12.75 36.48
CA GLY A 302 13.36 -11.56 37.30
C GLY A 302 12.88 -10.22 36.75
N HIS A 303 12.33 -10.19 35.50
CA HIS A 303 11.78 -8.96 34.91
C HIS A 303 10.25 -8.92 35.01
N THR A 304 9.70 -7.71 35.23
CA THR A 304 8.32 -7.38 34.87
C THR A 304 8.27 -7.00 33.39
N TRP A 305 7.11 -6.96 32.74
CA TRP A 305 7.00 -6.48 31.38
C TRP A 305 7.44 -5.02 31.24
N LYS A 306 7.18 -4.21 32.27
CA LYS A 306 7.64 -2.80 32.30
C LYS A 306 9.17 -2.71 32.32
N SER A 307 9.81 -3.46 33.25
CA SER A 307 11.28 -3.44 33.34
C SER A 307 11.95 -4.00 32.09
N PHE A 308 11.38 -5.05 31.50
CA PHE A 308 11.87 -5.63 30.24
C PHE A 308 11.69 -4.66 29.05
N CYS A 309 10.55 -3.96 28.98
CA CYS A 309 10.33 -2.92 27.97
C CYS A 309 11.40 -1.82 28.06
N ASN A 310 11.73 -1.37 29.27
CA ASN A 310 12.77 -0.37 29.48
C ASN A 310 14.15 -0.88 29.08
N LEU A 311 14.48 -2.13 29.40
CA LEU A 311 15.74 -2.76 28.98
C LEU A 311 15.84 -2.79 27.43
N LEU A 312 14.78 -3.23 26.74
CA LEU A 312 14.75 -3.25 25.26
C LEU A 312 14.94 -1.86 24.66
N LEU A 313 14.34 -0.82 25.26
CA LEU A 313 14.54 0.56 24.81
C LEU A 313 15.97 1.05 25.05
N GLN A 314 16.59 0.68 26.18
CA GLN A 314 17.96 1.10 26.50
C GLN A 314 19.00 0.47 25.57
N THR A 315 18.77 -0.77 25.11
CA THR A 315 19.66 -1.48 24.19
C THR A 315 19.55 -1.03 22.74
N MET A 316 18.51 -0.26 22.40
CA MET A 316 18.31 0.23 21.03
C MET A 316 19.18 1.46 20.70
N PRO A 317 19.54 1.67 19.41
CA PRO A 317 20.14 2.91 18.95
C PRO A 317 19.26 4.11 19.31
N LYS A 318 19.92 5.23 19.66
CA LYS A 318 19.24 6.45 20.16
C LYS A 318 18.06 6.88 19.29
N LYS A 319 18.25 6.96 17.97
CA LYS A 319 17.21 7.39 17.01
C LYS A 319 15.97 6.48 17.05
N THR A 320 16.15 5.17 17.08
CA THR A 320 15.08 4.19 17.13
C THR A 320 14.40 4.20 18.50
N ARG A 321 15.16 4.28 19.58
CA ARG A 321 14.64 4.43 20.93
C ARG A 321 13.74 5.65 21.08
N ASP A 322 14.24 6.83 20.66
CA ASP A 322 13.49 8.08 20.76
C ASP A 322 12.17 8.01 19.99
N HIS A 323 12.15 7.36 18.81
CA HIS A 323 10.93 7.09 18.08
C HIS A 323 9.92 6.26 18.87
N TYR A 324 10.34 5.10 19.41
CA TYR A 324 9.42 4.26 20.18
C TYR A 324 8.96 4.93 21.49
N VAL A 325 9.84 5.66 22.17
CA VAL A 325 9.48 6.42 23.38
C VAL A 325 8.39 7.44 23.08
N ALA A 326 8.50 8.19 21.98
CA ALA A 326 7.46 9.14 21.57
C ALA A 326 6.11 8.46 21.30
N ARG A 327 6.14 7.29 20.62
CA ARG A 327 4.94 6.48 20.37
C ARG A 327 4.32 5.94 21.63
N PHE A 328 5.13 5.46 22.57
CA PHE A 328 4.66 4.92 23.85
C PHE A 328 4.08 6.01 24.75
N LYS A 329 4.69 7.20 24.81
CA LYS A 329 4.11 8.35 25.52
C LYS A 329 2.70 8.67 24.98
N LYS A 330 2.52 8.71 23.67
CA LYS A 330 1.20 8.92 23.05
C LYS A 330 0.20 7.80 23.40
N PHE A 331 0.65 6.54 23.39
CA PHE A 331 -0.18 5.40 23.77
C PHE A 331 -0.62 5.47 25.22
N ILE A 332 0.32 5.70 26.17
CA ILE A 332 0.05 5.81 27.61
C ILE A 332 -0.90 6.98 27.88
N TRP A 333 -0.61 8.16 27.31
CA TRP A 333 -1.47 9.33 27.43
C TRP A 333 -2.91 9.05 26.98
N GLY A 334 -3.08 8.41 25.82
CA GLY A 334 -4.40 8.09 25.28
C GLY A 334 -5.20 7.14 26.17
N TRP A 335 -4.54 6.24 26.93
CA TRP A 335 -5.21 5.35 27.86
C TRP A 335 -5.50 6.04 29.20
N HIS A 336 -4.66 6.97 29.64
CA HIS A 336 -4.98 7.83 30.80
C HIS A 336 -6.24 8.65 30.55
N GLN A 337 -6.43 9.20 29.35
CA GLN A 337 -7.67 9.90 28.97
C GLN A 337 -8.91 8.99 29.00
N ARG A 338 -8.75 7.68 28.90
CA ARG A 338 -9.82 6.68 28.98
C ARG A 338 -10.05 6.14 30.41
N GLY A 339 -9.42 6.75 31.43
CA GLY A 339 -9.61 6.43 32.84
C GLY A 339 -8.64 5.40 33.44
N TYR A 340 -7.63 4.95 32.67
CA TYR A 340 -6.57 4.11 33.24
C TYR A 340 -5.58 4.98 34.04
N THR A 341 -5.48 4.83 35.34
CA THR A 341 -4.50 5.56 36.17
C THR A 341 -3.08 5.03 35.98
N THR A 342 -2.95 3.73 35.72
CA THR A 342 -1.67 3.05 35.43
C THR A 342 -1.84 2.06 34.31
N ILE A 343 -0.76 1.77 33.58
CA ILE A 343 -0.75 0.73 32.55
C ILE A 343 -0.41 -0.61 33.22
N PRO A 344 -1.27 -1.64 33.13
CA PRO A 344 -1.01 -2.93 33.75
C PRO A 344 0.12 -3.68 33.05
N GLU A 345 0.74 -4.63 33.74
CA GLU A 345 1.77 -5.49 33.17
C GLU A 345 1.22 -6.33 32.01
N GLU A 346 0.04 -6.91 32.17
CA GLU A 346 -0.68 -7.74 31.20
C GLU A 346 -2.17 -7.40 31.21
N ALA A 347 -2.84 -7.73 30.12
CA ALA A 347 -4.29 -7.72 30.03
C ALA A 347 -4.78 -9.04 29.40
N PRO A 348 -6.06 -9.38 29.49
CA PRO A 348 -6.61 -10.55 28.82
C PRO A 348 -6.21 -10.59 27.34
N PRO A 349 -5.67 -11.74 26.85
CA PRO A 349 -5.13 -11.84 25.48
C PRO A 349 -6.12 -11.41 24.39
N GLU A 350 -7.39 -11.69 24.58
CA GLU A 350 -8.46 -11.33 23.65
C GLU A 350 -8.66 -9.81 23.54
N LEU A 351 -8.55 -9.10 24.64
CA LEU A 351 -8.66 -7.64 24.69
C LEU A 351 -7.41 -6.97 24.09
N GLU A 352 -6.23 -7.54 24.37
CA GLU A 352 -4.98 -7.08 23.75
C GLU A 352 -5.01 -7.27 22.24
N ALA A 353 -5.48 -8.42 21.75
CA ALA A 353 -5.58 -8.72 20.32
C ALA A 353 -6.52 -7.76 19.59
N LYS A 354 -7.61 -7.34 20.24
CA LYS A 354 -8.57 -6.36 19.73
C LYS A 354 -8.14 -4.90 19.94
N CYS A 355 -6.99 -4.67 20.57
CA CYS A 355 -6.51 -3.33 20.97
C CYS A 355 -7.46 -2.61 21.97
N TRP A 356 -8.22 -3.35 22.75
CA TRP A 356 -9.21 -2.82 23.69
C TRP A 356 -8.68 -2.64 25.14
N ALA A 357 -7.49 -3.14 25.44
CA ALA A 357 -6.84 -2.95 26.72
C ALA A 357 -5.36 -2.59 26.57
N PRO A 358 -4.81 -1.70 27.43
CA PRO A 358 -3.38 -1.41 27.45
C PRO A 358 -2.63 -2.47 28.22
N SER A 359 -1.35 -2.71 27.89
CA SER A 359 -0.41 -3.42 28.75
C SER A 359 1.03 -3.15 28.38
N TRP A 360 1.94 -3.35 29.34
CA TRP A 360 3.38 -3.33 29.08
C TRP A 360 3.79 -4.50 28.18
N ARG A 361 3.13 -5.65 28.31
CA ARG A 361 3.33 -6.80 27.39
C ARG A 361 3.10 -6.42 25.93
N ARG A 362 2.06 -5.63 25.62
CA ARG A 362 1.83 -5.13 24.25
C ARG A 362 2.96 -4.23 23.75
N MET A 363 3.48 -3.35 24.61
CA MET A 363 4.61 -2.48 24.24
C MET A 363 5.87 -3.31 24.01
N CYS A 364 6.18 -4.29 24.86
CA CYS A 364 7.28 -5.24 24.59
C CYS A 364 7.09 -5.98 23.26
N LYS A 365 5.87 -6.44 22.99
CA LYS A 365 5.55 -7.13 21.73
C LYS A 365 5.85 -6.28 20.49
N VAL A 366 5.58 -4.99 20.55
CA VAL A 366 5.90 -4.03 19.50
C VAL A 366 7.41 -3.92 19.28
N LEU A 367 8.19 -3.80 20.35
CA LEU A 367 9.65 -3.72 20.27
C LEU A 367 10.27 -5.01 19.72
N LEU A 368 9.89 -6.15 20.30
CA LEU A 368 10.41 -7.47 19.91
C LEU A 368 10.06 -7.84 18.46
N ARG A 369 8.96 -7.33 17.95
CA ARG A 369 8.52 -7.56 16.55
C ARG A 369 9.02 -6.53 15.56
N ASN A 370 9.77 -5.54 16.04
CA ASN A 370 10.17 -4.40 15.24
C ASN A 370 8.97 -3.73 14.53
N ASP A 371 7.82 -3.62 15.23
CA ASP A 371 6.64 -2.93 14.73
C ASP A 371 6.85 -1.40 14.85
N TYR A 372 7.62 -0.87 13.92
CA TYR A 372 8.05 0.53 13.93
C TYR A 372 6.89 1.52 13.98
N TRP A 373 5.78 1.21 13.31
CA TRP A 373 4.60 2.08 13.32
C TRP A 373 3.70 1.89 14.53
N CYS A 374 4.04 0.96 15.43
CA CYS A 374 3.23 0.61 16.60
C CYS A 374 1.79 0.23 16.25
N LYS A 375 1.60 -0.46 15.12
CA LYS A 375 0.28 -0.98 14.69
C LYS A 375 -0.33 -1.89 15.76
N GLY A 376 0.51 -2.67 16.46
CA GLY A 376 0.11 -3.49 17.61
C GLY A 376 -0.44 -2.68 18.80
N LEU A 377 -0.21 -1.37 18.85
CA LEU A 377 -0.79 -0.45 19.84
C LEU A 377 -1.98 0.35 19.27
N GLY A 378 -2.45 0.02 18.06
CA GLY A 378 -3.54 0.74 17.40
C GLY A 378 -3.14 2.08 16.80
N GLN A 379 -1.84 2.32 16.56
CA GLN A 379 -1.36 3.54 15.93
C GLN A 379 -1.18 3.34 14.42
N ALA A 380 -1.48 4.38 13.66
CA ALA A 380 -1.25 4.40 12.22
C ALA A 380 0.14 4.97 11.88
N GLN A 381 0.61 4.69 10.67
CA GLN A 381 1.76 5.36 10.08
C GLN A 381 1.44 6.86 9.95
N PRO A 382 2.30 7.77 10.46
CA PRO A 382 2.09 9.21 10.26
C PRO A 382 2.33 9.56 8.80
N LYS A 383 1.65 10.58 8.32
CA LYS A 383 1.98 11.21 7.05
C LYS A 383 3.30 11.95 7.16
N SER A 384 4.05 12.07 6.05
CA SER A 384 5.26 12.89 6.00
C SER A 384 4.91 14.36 6.23
N GLU A 385 5.85 15.16 6.70
CA GLU A 385 5.65 16.59 6.89
C GLU A 385 5.40 17.29 5.55
N ALA A 386 6.14 16.89 4.52
CA ALA A 386 5.98 17.39 3.16
C ALA A 386 4.56 17.13 2.62
N TYR A 387 4.08 15.88 2.77
CA TYR A 387 2.70 15.53 2.39
C TYR A 387 1.67 16.30 3.22
N GLY A 388 1.87 16.41 4.52
CA GLY A 388 0.98 17.17 5.40
C GLY A 388 0.87 18.64 5.00
N THR A 389 1.98 19.25 4.59
CA THR A 389 2.02 20.62 4.08
C THR A 389 1.31 20.75 2.73
N TYR A 390 1.58 19.82 1.80
CA TYR A 390 0.89 19.78 0.50
C TYR A 390 -0.65 19.71 0.69
N ILE A 391 -1.13 18.78 1.52
CA ILE A 391 -2.57 18.61 1.77
C ILE A 391 -3.19 19.89 2.34
N ARG A 392 -2.54 20.54 3.31
CA ARG A 392 -3.03 21.82 3.87
C ARG A 392 -3.16 22.91 2.81
N LEU A 393 -2.14 23.07 1.97
CA LEU A 393 -2.16 24.07 0.89
C LEU A 393 -3.22 23.75 -0.17
N ARG A 394 -3.37 22.50 -0.54
CA ARG A 394 -4.41 22.04 -1.45
C ARG A 394 -5.80 22.34 -0.91
N ASP A 395 -6.05 21.95 0.34
CA ASP A 395 -7.37 22.15 0.96
C ASP A 395 -7.70 23.63 1.15
N ALA A 396 -6.71 24.47 1.45
CA ALA A 396 -6.86 25.93 1.47
C ALA A 396 -7.25 26.49 0.09
N ARG A 397 -6.56 26.08 -0.99
CA ARG A 397 -6.90 26.51 -2.37
C ARG A 397 -8.31 26.06 -2.78
N ARG A 398 -8.72 24.85 -2.41
CA ARG A 398 -10.07 24.33 -2.68
C ARG A 398 -11.15 25.11 -1.92
N ALA A 399 -10.89 25.45 -0.67
CA ALA A 399 -11.81 26.27 0.12
C ALA A 399 -11.98 27.66 -0.50
N GLU A 400 -10.89 28.27 -0.94
CA GLU A 400 -10.90 29.56 -1.62
C GLU A 400 -11.64 29.52 -2.96
N ALA A 401 -11.38 28.51 -3.79
CA ALA A 401 -12.08 28.30 -5.06
C ALA A 401 -13.60 28.15 -4.86
N LYS A 402 -14.03 27.38 -3.84
CA LYS A 402 -15.46 27.24 -3.49
C LYS A 402 -16.08 28.57 -3.02
N ARG A 403 -15.32 29.36 -2.26
CA ARG A 403 -15.78 30.69 -1.83
C ARG A 403 -16.01 31.61 -3.03
N LEU A 404 -15.02 31.70 -3.93
CA LEU A 404 -15.11 32.49 -5.15
C LEU A 404 -16.25 32.04 -6.07
N GLU A 405 -16.45 30.74 -6.23
CA GLU A 405 -17.59 30.21 -6.98
C GLU A 405 -18.94 30.58 -6.34
N HIS A 406 -19.03 30.54 -5.02
CA HIS A 406 -20.23 30.94 -4.30
C HIS A 406 -20.52 32.46 -4.46
N GLU A 407 -19.49 33.28 -4.37
CA GLU A 407 -19.58 34.73 -4.58
C GLU A 407 -20.02 35.02 -6.02
N ARG A 408 -19.43 34.36 -7.03
CA ARG A 408 -19.85 34.51 -8.43
C ARG A 408 -21.33 34.12 -8.64
N LYS A 409 -21.77 32.98 -8.11
CA LYS A 409 -23.18 32.59 -8.19
C LYS A 409 -24.12 33.55 -7.50
N LYS A 410 -23.68 34.17 -6.39
CA LYS A 410 -24.44 35.21 -5.70
C LYS A 410 -24.56 36.47 -6.55
N GLN A 411 -23.49 36.93 -7.21
CA GLN A 411 -23.50 38.06 -8.11
C GLN A 411 -24.40 37.81 -9.34
N GLU A 412 -24.28 36.63 -9.98
CA GLU A 412 -25.12 36.23 -11.10
C GLU A 412 -26.62 36.22 -10.73
N ARG A 413 -26.98 35.77 -9.53
CA ARG A 413 -28.36 35.78 -9.03
C ARG A 413 -28.86 37.23 -8.75
N SER A 414 -27.98 38.08 -8.24
CA SER A 414 -28.32 39.47 -8.02
C SER A 414 -28.53 40.22 -9.33
N GLN A 415 -27.69 40.02 -10.33
CA GLN A 415 -27.85 40.58 -11.67
C GLN A 415 -29.14 40.11 -12.36
N ARG A 416 -29.45 38.82 -12.30
CA ARG A 416 -30.73 38.30 -12.84
C ARG A 416 -31.95 38.97 -12.18
N ARG A 417 -31.95 39.14 -10.86
CA ARG A 417 -33.04 39.84 -10.15
C ARG A 417 -33.20 41.29 -10.57
N LEU A 418 -32.09 41.99 -10.88
CA LEU A 418 -32.15 43.33 -11.40
C LEU A 418 -32.74 43.39 -12.81
N PHE A 419 -32.30 42.48 -13.70
CA PHE A 419 -32.86 42.34 -15.05
C PHE A 419 -34.34 42.00 -15.04
N ASP A 420 -34.75 41.06 -14.18
CA ASP A 420 -36.18 40.68 -14.04
C ASP A 420 -37.02 41.83 -13.49
N ALA A 421 -36.47 42.71 -12.64
CA ALA A 421 -37.17 43.91 -12.11
C ALA A 421 -37.28 45.02 -13.15
N GLU A 422 -36.28 45.20 -14.02
CA GLU A 422 -36.31 46.18 -15.12
C GLU A 422 -37.23 45.74 -16.28
N ALA A 423 -37.45 44.44 -16.46
CA ALA A 423 -38.34 43.90 -17.49
C ALA A 423 -39.84 43.98 -17.11
N VAL A 424 -40.17 44.28 -15.86
CA VAL A 424 -41.56 44.38 -15.32
C VAL A 424 -41.93 45.88 -15.10
N ALA A 425 -40.99 46.80 -15.18
CA ALA A 425 -41.23 48.25 -15.11
C ALA A 425 -41.41 48.85 -16.52
#